data_61341d8966bfdb9d4face06493e0347d
#
_entry.id   61341d8966bfdb9d4face06493e0347d
#
_cell.length_a   1.000
_cell.length_b   1.000
_cell.length_c   1.000
_cell.angle_alpha   90.00
_cell.angle_beta   90.00
_cell.angle_gamma   90.00
#
_symmetry.space_group_name_H-M   'P 1'
#
loop_
_entity.id
_entity.type
_entity.pdbx_description
1 polymer ?
#
loop_
_entity_poly.entity_id
_entity_poly.type
_entity_poly.pdbx_seq_one_letter_code
_entity_poly.pdbx_strand_id
1 'polypeptide(L)'
;MDIAELLAFSVKNKASDLHLSAGVPPMIRVDGDVRRINVPALDHKQVHSLIYDIMSDKQRRDYEEFFETDFSFAIEGMARFRVNVFNQNRGAGAVFRTIPSEVLTLEDLNAPKVFKELIEVPVGLVLVTGPTGSGKSTTLAAMVDHINKNEYGHILTVEDPIEFVHTSQKCLINQREVHRDTHGFNEALRSALREDPDYILVGELRDLETIRLALTAAETGHLVFATVHTSSAAKTIDRIIDVFPAGEKPM
;
A
#
# COMPACT_ATOMS: atom_id res chain seq x y z
N MET A 1 17.47 -23.85 -5.44
CA MET A 1 17.17 -22.42 -5.48
C MET A 1 15.75 -22.28 -4.96
N ASP A 2 15.56 -21.58 -3.89
CA ASP A 2 14.24 -21.29 -3.33
C ASP A 2 13.85 -19.84 -3.58
N ILE A 3 12.61 -19.49 -3.26
CA ILE A 3 12.09 -18.14 -3.51
C ILE A 3 12.77 -17.09 -2.61
N ALA A 4 13.15 -17.45 -1.39
CA ALA A 4 13.82 -16.55 -0.46
C ALA A 4 15.20 -16.13 -0.97
N GLU A 5 15.96 -17.06 -1.57
CA GLU A 5 17.26 -16.76 -2.20
C GLU A 5 17.11 -15.76 -3.36
N LEU A 6 16.10 -15.94 -4.23
CA LEU A 6 15.83 -15.03 -5.34
C LEU A 6 15.41 -13.64 -4.87
N LEU A 7 14.57 -13.58 -3.84
CA LEU A 7 14.13 -12.32 -3.25
C LEU A 7 15.27 -11.62 -2.50
N ALA A 8 16.11 -12.35 -1.77
CA ALA A 8 17.31 -11.80 -1.14
C ALA A 8 18.27 -11.21 -2.19
N PHE A 9 18.47 -11.91 -3.30
CA PHE A 9 19.27 -11.41 -4.42
C PHE A 9 18.67 -10.12 -5.00
N SER A 10 17.35 -10.08 -5.19
CA SER A 10 16.62 -8.90 -5.68
C SER A 10 16.82 -7.69 -4.75
N VAL A 11 16.60 -7.87 -3.45
CA VAL A 11 16.77 -6.81 -2.43
C VAL A 11 18.23 -6.32 -2.38
N LYS A 12 19.20 -7.25 -2.37
CA LYS A 12 20.64 -6.92 -2.36
C LYS A 12 21.05 -6.06 -3.56
N ASN A 13 20.43 -6.30 -4.72
CA ASN A 13 20.70 -5.53 -5.93
C ASN A 13 19.81 -4.28 -6.07
N LYS A 14 19.07 -3.89 -5.02
CA LYS A 14 18.15 -2.74 -5.01
C LYS A 14 17.14 -2.79 -6.15
N ALA A 15 16.71 -3.99 -6.54
CA ALA A 15 15.72 -4.17 -7.57
C ALA A 15 14.34 -3.75 -7.07
N SER A 16 13.59 -3.06 -7.91
CA SER A 16 12.19 -2.72 -7.64
C SER A 16 11.27 -3.93 -7.76
N ASP A 17 11.57 -4.82 -8.72
CA ASP A 17 10.74 -5.99 -9.00
C ASP A 17 11.61 -7.23 -9.32
N LEU A 18 11.16 -8.40 -8.86
CA LEU A 18 11.60 -9.71 -9.34
C LEU A 18 10.51 -10.30 -10.24
N HIS A 19 10.88 -10.78 -11.41
CA HIS A 19 9.99 -11.44 -12.36
C HIS A 19 10.34 -12.92 -12.47
N LEU A 20 9.36 -13.77 -12.22
CA LEU A 20 9.40 -15.19 -12.54
C LEU A 20 8.47 -15.46 -13.72
N SER A 21 8.94 -16.19 -14.72
CA SER A 21 8.12 -16.58 -15.86
C SER A 21 8.61 -17.91 -16.41
N ALA A 22 7.71 -18.87 -16.56
CA ALA A 22 8.04 -20.16 -17.11
C ALA A 22 8.69 -20.03 -18.51
N GLY A 23 9.76 -20.80 -18.73
CA GLY A 23 10.51 -20.85 -19.99
C GLY A 23 11.65 -19.85 -20.11
N VAL A 24 11.90 -19.02 -19.08
CA VAL A 24 13.02 -18.05 -19.08
C VAL A 24 13.69 -18.00 -17.71
N PRO A 25 14.96 -17.53 -17.62
CA PRO A 25 15.59 -17.28 -16.34
C PRO A 25 14.82 -16.20 -15.55
N PRO A 26 14.84 -16.23 -14.20
CA PRO A 26 14.37 -15.13 -13.38
C PRO A 26 15.01 -13.80 -13.80
N MET A 27 14.27 -12.72 -13.68
CA MET A 27 14.73 -11.38 -14.03
C MET A 27 14.45 -10.41 -12.89
N ILE A 28 15.30 -9.40 -12.76
CA ILE A 28 15.09 -8.29 -11.81
C ILE A 28 15.01 -6.97 -12.56
N ARG A 29 14.21 -6.05 -12.04
CA ARG A 29 14.16 -4.66 -12.54
C ARG A 29 15.04 -3.78 -11.65
N VAL A 30 16.07 -3.19 -12.24
CA VAL A 30 16.99 -2.26 -11.57
C VAL A 30 17.07 -0.98 -12.40
N ASP A 31 16.82 0.15 -11.77
CA ASP A 31 16.83 1.49 -12.44
C ASP A 31 15.95 1.55 -13.71
N GLY A 32 14.83 0.83 -13.69
CA GLY A 32 13.90 0.76 -14.83
C GLY A 32 14.17 -0.39 -15.81
N ASP A 33 15.39 -0.90 -15.88
CA ASP A 33 15.79 -1.96 -16.81
C ASP A 33 15.51 -3.36 -16.25
N VAL A 34 14.93 -4.24 -17.07
CA VAL A 34 14.75 -5.65 -16.74
C VAL A 34 15.98 -6.46 -17.17
N ARG A 35 16.66 -7.08 -16.21
CA ARG A 35 17.90 -7.82 -16.41
C ARG A 35 17.76 -9.27 -15.95
N ARG A 36 18.33 -10.20 -16.72
CA ARG A 36 18.34 -11.63 -16.37
C ARG A 36 19.29 -11.89 -15.20
N ILE A 37 18.85 -12.74 -14.29
CA ILE A 37 19.74 -13.35 -13.29
C ILE A 37 20.50 -14.49 -13.98
N ASN A 38 21.78 -14.64 -13.66
CA ASN A 38 22.62 -15.68 -14.27
C ASN A 38 22.37 -17.07 -13.62
N VAL A 39 21.17 -17.59 -13.89
CA VAL A 39 20.72 -18.92 -13.47
C VAL A 39 19.96 -19.59 -14.62
N PRO A 40 19.77 -20.89 -14.64
CA PRO A 40 19.01 -21.58 -15.67
C PRO A 40 17.57 -21.06 -15.80
N ALA A 41 17.00 -21.21 -17.00
CA ALA A 41 15.57 -20.97 -17.21
C ALA A 41 14.75 -21.92 -16.33
N LEU A 42 13.68 -21.40 -15.75
CA LEU A 42 12.74 -22.16 -14.94
C LEU A 42 11.60 -22.71 -15.81
N ASP A 43 11.26 -23.96 -15.65
CA ASP A 43 10.07 -24.53 -16.29
C ASP A 43 8.78 -24.16 -15.52
N HIS A 44 7.62 -24.53 -16.07
CA HIS A 44 6.33 -24.25 -15.43
C HIS A 44 6.25 -24.85 -14.00
N LYS A 45 6.70 -26.09 -13.81
CA LYS A 45 6.61 -26.77 -12.52
C LYS A 45 7.48 -26.09 -11.45
N GLN A 46 8.67 -25.64 -11.84
CA GLN A 46 9.58 -24.92 -10.96
C GLN A 46 9.01 -23.57 -10.55
N VAL A 47 8.50 -22.77 -11.49
CA VAL A 47 7.87 -21.49 -11.19
C VAL A 47 6.64 -21.70 -10.31
N HIS A 48 5.77 -22.65 -10.65
CA HIS A 48 4.59 -22.98 -9.88
C HIS A 48 4.93 -23.39 -8.43
N SER A 49 5.95 -24.25 -8.22
CA SER A 49 6.38 -24.64 -6.88
C SER A 49 6.86 -23.46 -6.06
N LEU A 50 7.72 -22.59 -6.63
CA LEU A 50 8.23 -21.40 -5.95
C LEU A 50 7.11 -20.45 -5.50
N ILE A 51 6.07 -20.31 -6.32
CA ILE A 51 4.92 -19.46 -6.03
C ILE A 51 4.04 -20.10 -4.95
N TYR A 52 3.79 -21.40 -5.05
CA TYR A 52 2.96 -22.13 -4.08
C TYR A 52 3.54 -22.15 -2.68
N ASP A 53 4.87 -22.15 -2.54
CA ASP A 53 5.56 -22.14 -1.24
C ASP A 53 5.24 -20.91 -0.39
N ILE A 54 4.84 -19.80 -1.02
CA ILE A 54 4.52 -18.53 -0.34
C ILE A 54 3.02 -18.24 -0.26
N MET A 55 2.19 -19.08 -0.85
CA MET A 55 0.73 -18.88 -0.89
C MET A 55 0.02 -19.57 0.27
N SER A 56 -0.95 -18.89 0.87
CA SER A 56 -1.96 -19.50 1.73
C SER A 56 -2.92 -20.39 0.92
N ASP A 57 -3.64 -21.27 1.60
CA ASP A 57 -4.62 -22.15 0.94
C ASP A 57 -5.75 -21.38 0.22
N LYS A 58 -6.11 -20.21 0.71
CA LYS A 58 -7.07 -19.33 0.03
C LYS A 58 -6.49 -18.81 -1.28
N GLN A 59 -5.27 -18.27 -1.24
CA GLN A 59 -4.58 -17.72 -2.41
C GLN A 59 -4.32 -18.78 -3.49
N ARG A 60 -4.00 -20.03 -3.07
CA ARG A 60 -3.88 -21.15 -4.00
C ARG A 60 -5.20 -21.46 -4.70
N ARG A 61 -6.33 -21.52 -3.96
CA ARG A 61 -7.66 -21.72 -4.55
C ARG A 61 -8.03 -20.60 -5.50
N ASP A 62 -7.80 -19.35 -5.12
CA ASP A 62 -8.08 -18.18 -5.96
C ASP A 62 -7.26 -18.24 -7.26
N TYR A 63 -5.98 -18.61 -7.18
CA TYR A 63 -5.13 -18.77 -8.36
C TYR A 63 -5.55 -19.93 -9.26
N GLU A 64 -5.98 -21.06 -8.70
CA GLU A 64 -6.48 -22.20 -9.47
C GLU A 64 -7.81 -21.90 -10.17
N GLU A 65 -8.67 -21.10 -9.55
CA GLU A 65 -9.99 -20.73 -10.07
C GLU A 65 -9.92 -19.60 -11.09
N PHE A 66 -9.16 -18.54 -10.80
CA PHE A 66 -9.14 -17.30 -11.58
C PHE A 66 -7.91 -17.15 -12.48
N PHE A 67 -6.93 -18.05 -12.38
CA PHE A 67 -5.65 -18.02 -13.09
C PHE A 67 -4.76 -16.81 -12.76
N GLU A 68 -5.15 -16.03 -11.76
CA GLU A 68 -4.42 -14.88 -11.25
C GLU A 68 -4.78 -14.61 -9.77
N THR A 69 -3.86 -14.06 -9.02
CA THR A 69 -4.11 -13.58 -7.65
C THR A 69 -3.08 -12.54 -7.24
N ASP A 70 -3.52 -11.57 -6.44
CA ASP A 70 -2.69 -10.56 -5.81
C ASP A 70 -2.64 -10.79 -4.30
N PHE A 71 -1.44 -10.67 -3.72
CA PHE A 71 -1.27 -10.72 -2.27
C PHE A 71 0.03 -10.03 -1.85
N SER A 72 0.19 -9.84 -0.55
CA SER A 72 1.45 -9.40 0.01
C SER A 72 1.97 -10.42 1.03
N PHE A 73 3.28 -10.51 1.17
CA PHE A 73 3.92 -11.28 2.23
C PHE A 73 5.22 -10.61 2.66
N ALA A 74 5.72 -10.97 3.83
CA ALA A 74 6.96 -10.46 4.36
C ALA A 74 7.92 -11.61 4.68
N ILE A 75 9.21 -11.39 4.44
CA ILE A 75 10.29 -12.24 4.97
C ILE A 75 10.93 -11.44 6.09
N GLU A 76 10.85 -11.99 7.30
CA GLU A 76 11.38 -11.35 8.51
C GLU A 76 12.88 -11.03 8.34
N GLY A 77 13.28 -9.83 8.71
CA GLY A 77 14.65 -9.36 8.57
C GLY A 77 15.10 -9.03 7.14
N MET A 78 14.22 -9.16 6.13
CA MET A 78 14.56 -8.89 4.74
C MET A 78 13.72 -7.74 4.14
N ALA A 79 12.48 -8.01 3.79
CA ALA A 79 11.58 -7.04 3.16
C ALA A 79 10.14 -7.57 3.12
N ARG A 80 9.22 -6.68 2.80
CA ARG A 80 7.85 -6.99 2.40
C ARG A 80 7.72 -6.92 0.88
N PHE A 81 6.88 -7.78 0.32
CA PHE A 81 6.67 -7.88 -1.12
C PHE A 81 5.17 -7.86 -1.45
N ARG A 82 4.81 -7.09 -2.47
CA ARG A 82 3.54 -7.24 -3.17
C ARG A 82 3.74 -8.20 -4.33
N VAL A 83 2.89 -9.20 -4.43
CA VAL A 83 3.01 -10.27 -5.43
C VAL A 83 1.76 -10.30 -6.30
N ASN A 84 1.96 -10.26 -7.61
CA ASN A 84 0.94 -10.63 -8.58
C ASN A 84 1.36 -11.94 -9.25
N VAL A 85 0.52 -12.94 -9.17
CA VAL A 85 0.70 -14.26 -9.80
C VAL A 85 -0.31 -14.41 -10.91
N PHE A 86 0.10 -14.97 -12.03
CA PHE A 86 -0.75 -15.13 -13.21
C PHE A 86 -0.32 -16.33 -14.08
N ASN A 87 -1.22 -16.80 -14.91
CA ASN A 87 -0.90 -17.75 -15.97
C ASN A 87 -0.65 -17.01 -17.29
N GLN A 88 0.31 -17.51 -18.06
CA GLN A 88 0.60 -17.08 -19.42
C GLN A 88 0.88 -18.30 -20.32
N ASN A 89 1.03 -18.12 -21.63
CA ASN A 89 1.08 -19.22 -22.62
C ASN A 89 2.16 -20.30 -22.37
N ARG A 90 3.24 -19.99 -21.65
CA ARG A 90 4.28 -20.97 -21.28
C ARG A 90 4.06 -21.59 -19.90
N GLY A 91 3.08 -21.12 -19.13
CA GLY A 91 2.76 -21.58 -17.78
C GLY A 91 2.72 -20.45 -16.75
N ALA A 92 3.06 -20.75 -15.51
CA ALA A 92 3.00 -19.81 -14.40
C ALA A 92 3.98 -18.63 -14.56
N GLY A 93 3.57 -17.49 -14.06
CA GLY A 93 4.39 -16.28 -13.91
C GLY A 93 4.07 -15.55 -12.62
N ALA A 94 5.02 -14.76 -12.12
CA ALA A 94 4.83 -13.91 -10.96
C ALA A 94 5.72 -12.66 -11.02
N VAL A 95 5.21 -11.57 -10.48
CA VAL A 95 5.96 -10.35 -10.26
C VAL A 95 5.95 -10.05 -8.76
N PHE A 96 7.13 -9.87 -8.20
CA PHE A 96 7.34 -9.50 -6.80
C PHE A 96 7.87 -8.09 -6.74
N ARG A 97 7.05 -7.17 -6.27
CA ARG A 97 7.48 -5.78 -6.02
C ARG A 97 7.98 -5.64 -4.59
N THR A 98 9.22 -5.19 -4.44
CA THR A 98 9.78 -4.88 -3.12
C THR A 98 9.10 -3.65 -2.55
N ILE A 99 8.52 -3.78 -1.35
CA ILE A 99 7.95 -2.65 -0.59
C ILE A 99 9.08 -2.05 0.25
N PRO A 100 9.38 -0.75 0.11
CA PRO A 100 10.42 -0.10 0.88
C PRO A 100 10.16 -0.23 2.39
N SER A 101 11.18 -0.59 3.15
CA SER A 101 11.16 -0.58 4.62
C SER A 101 11.61 0.76 5.21
N GLU A 102 12.29 1.56 4.41
CA GLU A 102 12.80 2.87 4.81
C GLU A 102 11.82 3.95 4.38
N VAL A 103 11.33 4.71 5.35
CA VAL A 103 10.44 5.84 5.15
C VAL A 103 11.28 7.11 5.10
N LEU A 104 11.17 7.86 4.00
CA LEU A 104 11.81 9.17 3.87
C LEU A 104 11.14 10.17 4.82
N THR A 105 11.94 11.07 5.41
CA THR A 105 11.43 12.15 6.25
C THR A 105 10.86 13.30 5.41
N LEU A 106 10.09 14.20 6.03
CA LEU A 106 9.63 15.42 5.37
C LEU A 106 10.80 16.30 4.91
N GLU A 107 11.91 16.28 5.65
CA GLU A 107 13.15 16.95 5.31
C GLU A 107 13.82 16.36 4.07
N ASP A 108 13.91 15.03 3.98
CA ASP A 108 14.47 14.33 2.81
C ASP A 108 13.67 14.62 1.53
N LEU A 109 12.36 14.80 1.69
CA LEU A 109 11.45 15.16 0.60
C LEU A 109 11.49 16.67 0.26
N ASN A 110 12.23 17.49 1.01
CA ASN A 110 12.18 18.95 0.93
C ASN A 110 10.73 19.48 0.99
N ALA A 111 9.91 18.86 1.84
CA ALA A 111 8.48 19.17 1.94
C ALA A 111 8.27 20.60 2.47
N PRO A 112 7.29 21.35 1.93
CA PRO A 112 6.92 22.65 2.43
C PRO A 112 6.55 22.61 3.92
N LYS A 113 6.86 23.69 4.67
CA LYS A 113 6.57 23.80 6.12
C LYS A 113 5.11 23.53 6.47
N VAL A 114 4.19 23.87 5.57
CA VAL A 114 2.76 23.67 5.74
C VAL A 114 2.40 22.20 6.02
N PHE A 115 3.19 21.22 5.57
CA PHE A 115 2.92 19.81 5.90
C PHE A 115 3.06 19.55 7.40
N LYS A 116 4.01 20.19 8.09
CA LYS A 116 4.12 20.10 9.54
C LYS A 116 2.96 20.79 10.24
N GLU A 117 2.54 21.95 9.76
CA GLU A 117 1.37 22.66 10.30
C GLU A 117 0.09 21.84 10.16
N LEU A 118 -0.08 21.11 9.04
CA LEU A 118 -1.23 20.22 8.80
C LEU A 118 -1.23 18.98 9.72
N ILE A 119 -0.08 18.54 10.19
CA ILE A 119 0.03 17.41 11.11
C ILE A 119 -0.31 17.83 12.56
N GLU A 120 -0.08 19.08 12.89
CA GLU A 120 -0.30 19.65 14.23
C GLU A 120 -1.77 20.01 14.53
N VAL A 121 -2.65 20.00 13.49
CA VAL A 121 -4.08 20.22 13.75
C VAL A 121 -4.68 19.04 14.50
N PRO A 122 -5.52 19.28 15.51
CA PRO A 122 -6.03 18.21 16.37
C PRO A 122 -7.09 17.34 15.68
N VAL A 123 -7.81 17.88 14.71
CA VAL A 123 -8.92 17.21 14.00
C VAL A 123 -9.04 17.76 12.59
N GLY A 124 -9.53 16.95 11.67
CA GLY A 124 -9.81 17.39 10.30
C GLY A 124 -9.51 16.32 9.25
N LEU A 125 -9.65 16.70 7.98
CA LEU A 125 -9.37 15.85 6.84
C LEU A 125 -8.27 16.48 5.98
N VAL A 126 -7.16 15.78 5.84
CA VAL A 126 -6.03 16.14 4.97
C VAL A 126 -6.04 15.23 3.75
N LEU A 127 -6.20 15.82 2.57
CA LEU A 127 -6.23 15.10 1.30
C LEU A 127 -4.94 15.30 0.51
N VAL A 128 -4.28 14.20 0.18
CA VAL A 128 -3.12 14.18 -0.71
C VAL A 128 -3.56 13.70 -2.09
N THR A 129 -3.41 14.55 -3.08
CA THR A 129 -3.98 14.31 -4.41
C THR A 129 -2.92 14.33 -5.50
N GLY A 130 -3.18 13.64 -6.59
CA GLY A 130 -2.28 13.57 -7.75
C GLY A 130 -2.43 12.28 -8.53
N PRO A 131 -1.82 12.17 -9.73
CA PRO A 131 -1.83 10.95 -10.50
C PRO A 131 -1.02 9.83 -9.82
N THR A 132 -1.14 8.61 -10.34
CA THR A 132 -0.29 7.49 -9.90
C THR A 132 1.19 7.83 -10.13
N GLY A 133 2.04 7.49 -9.15
CA GLY A 133 3.48 7.78 -9.21
C GLY A 133 3.89 9.21 -8.86
N SER A 134 2.95 10.09 -8.45
CA SER A 134 3.27 11.48 -8.06
C SER A 134 3.84 11.65 -6.65
N GLY A 135 4.05 10.56 -5.91
CA GLY A 135 4.61 10.61 -4.55
C GLY A 135 3.58 10.74 -3.42
N LYS A 136 2.29 10.52 -3.67
CA LYS A 136 1.24 10.61 -2.63
C LYS A 136 1.54 9.71 -1.42
N SER A 137 1.76 8.42 -1.66
CA SER A 137 2.04 7.44 -0.60
C SER A 137 3.34 7.77 0.14
N THR A 138 4.38 8.21 -0.58
CA THR A 138 5.66 8.64 0.01
C THR A 138 5.48 9.85 0.91
N THR A 139 4.68 10.84 0.49
CA THR A 139 4.37 12.03 1.27
C THR A 139 3.59 11.67 2.54
N LEU A 140 2.54 10.84 2.40
CA LEU A 140 1.77 10.38 3.55
C LEU A 140 2.61 9.56 4.53
N ALA A 141 3.47 8.68 4.03
CA ALA A 141 4.37 7.91 4.88
C ALA A 141 5.32 8.83 5.66
N ALA A 142 5.86 9.87 5.04
CA ALA A 142 6.70 10.87 5.71
C ALA A 142 5.93 11.67 6.78
N MET A 143 4.66 12.00 6.53
CA MET A 143 3.79 12.67 7.52
C MET A 143 3.49 11.75 8.70
N VAL A 144 3.15 10.49 8.45
CA VAL A 144 2.92 9.46 9.49
C VAL A 144 4.19 9.22 10.31
N ASP A 145 5.35 9.11 9.67
CA ASP A 145 6.64 8.94 10.35
C ASP A 145 6.95 10.13 11.25
N HIS A 146 6.66 11.35 10.79
CA HIS A 146 6.84 12.55 11.60
C HIS A 146 5.95 12.53 12.86
N ILE A 147 4.66 12.18 12.73
CA ILE A 147 3.76 12.02 13.88
C ILE A 147 4.29 10.94 14.82
N ASN A 148 4.64 9.77 14.30
CA ASN A 148 5.15 8.64 15.07
C ASN A 148 6.40 8.94 15.89
N LYS A 149 7.25 9.85 15.40
CA LYS A 149 8.48 10.27 16.09
C LYS A 149 8.27 11.37 17.13
N ASN A 150 7.25 12.19 16.98
CA ASN A 150 7.09 13.42 17.76
C ASN A 150 5.90 13.39 18.72
N GLU A 151 4.82 12.71 18.38
CA GLU A 151 3.57 12.68 19.12
C GLU A 151 3.37 11.36 19.89
N TYR A 152 2.53 11.41 20.94
CA TYR A 152 2.08 10.24 21.69
C TYR A 152 0.61 10.01 21.34
N GLY A 153 0.34 8.99 20.55
CA GLY A 153 -1.02 8.71 20.09
C GLY A 153 -1.13 7.35 19.41
N HIS A 154 -2.30 7.08 18.87
CA HIS A 154 -2.60 5.86 18.10
C HIS A 154 -2.84 6.22 16.64
N ILE A 155 -2.03 5.69 15.75
CA ILE A 155 -2.18 5.82 14.30
C ILE A 155 -2.76 4.52 13.76
N LEU A 156 -3.91 4.60 13.12
CA LEU A 156 -4.53 3.48 12.41
C LEU A 156 -4.45 3.73 10.92
N THR A 157 -3.95 2.76 10.15
CA THR A 157 -3.98 2.84 8.69
C THR A 157 -4.85 1.74 8.08
N VAL A 158 -5.55 2.07 7.00
CA VAL A 158 -6.29 1.11 6.16
C VAL A 158 -5.82 1.32 4.73
N GLU A 159 -5.17 0.31 4.16
CA GLU A 159 -4.46 0.42 2.88
C GLU A 159 -4.75 -0.78 1.96
N ASP A 160 -4.61 -0.59 0.65
CA ASP A 160 -4.83 -1.63 -0.36
C ASP A 160 -3.80 -1.53 -1.51
N PRO A 161 -2.62 -2.16 -1.36
CA PRO A 161 -2.02 -2.73 -0.14
C PRO A 161 -1.25 -1.70 0.70
N ILE A 162 -0.63 -2.17 1.82
CA ILE A 162 0.32 -1.37 2.60
C ILE A 162 1.54 -1.05 1.72
N GLU A 163 1.81 0.25 1.54
CA GLU A 163 2.90 0.77 0.70
C GLU A 163 4.21 0.98 1.48
N PHE A 164 4.12 1.28 2.79
CA PHE A 164 5.26 1.45 3.69
C PHE A 164 4.94 0.82 5.04
N VAL A 165 5.89 0.08 5.59
CA VAL A 165 5.74 -0.51 6.93
C VAL A 165 6.34 0.44 7.97
N HIS A 166 5.52 0.84 8.92
CA HIS A 166 5.94 1.68 10.04
C HIS A 166 6.18 0.84 11.29
N THR A 167 7.27 1.12 11.99
CA THR A 167 7.51 0.57 13.32
C THR A 167 7.03 1.58 14.37
N SER A 168 6.20 1.15 15.33
CA SER A 168 5.76 2.02 16.43
C SER A 168 6.96 2.59 17.20
N GLN A 169 6.95 3.90 17.41
CA GLN A 169 7.97 4.64 18.16
C GLN A 169 7.30 5.31 19.36
N LYS A 170 6.96 6.61 19.29
CA LYS A 170 6.15 7.26 20.31
C LYS A 170 4.66 6.95 20.17
N CYS A 171 4.20 6.79 18.94
CA CYS A 171 2.84 6.32 18.67
C CYS A 171 2.74 4.80 18.66
N LEU A 172 1.57 4.29 19.02
CA LEU A 172 1.12 2.96 18.60
C LEU A 172 0.70 3.06 17.13
N ILE A 173 1.21 2.19 16.27
CA ILE A 173 0.77 2.09 14.87
C ILE A 173 0.15 0.74 14.61
N ASN A 174 -1.09 0.74 14.11
CA ASN A 174 -1.78 -0.44 13.60
C ASN A 174 -2.08 -0.23 12.11
N GLN A 175 -1.44 -1.02 11.25
CA GLN A 175 -1.65 -0.99 9.81
C GLN A 175 -2.51 -2.18 9.40
N ARG A 176 -3.63 -1.92 8.71
CA ARG A 176 -4.57 -2.94 8.23
C ARG A 176 -4.59 -2.95 6.71
N GLU A 177 -4.30 -4.09 6.13
CA GLU A 177 -4.36 -4.30 4.68
C GLU A 177 -5.70 -4.89 4.27
N VAL A 178 -6.34 -4.28 3.29
CA VAL A 178 -7.59 -4.78 2.70
C VAL A 178 -7.37 -6.17 2.11
N HIS A 179 -8.34 -7.03 2.22
CA HIS A 179 -8.34 -8.45 1.84
C HIS A 179 -7.46 -9.39 2.68
N ARG A 180 -6.54 -8.86 3.50
CA ARG A 180 -5.74 -9.65 4.44
C ARG A 180 -6.21 -9.49 5.89
N ASP A 181 -6.30 -8.26 6.35
CA ASP A 181 -6.60 -7.91 7.75
C ASP A 181 -8.03 -7.37 7.93
N THR A 182 -8.68 -7.01 6.83
CA THR A 182 -10.06 -6.54 6.77
C THR A 182 -10.67 -6.88 5.41
N HIS A 183 -12.01 -6.95 5.35
CA HIS A 183 -12.71 -7.23 4.09
C HIS A 183 -12.75 -6.03 3.13
N GLY A 184 -12.68 -4.81 3.65
CA GLY A 184 -12.72 -3.60 2.84
C GLY A 184 -12.47 -2.34 3.66
N PHE A 185 -12.40 -1.21 2.96
CA PHE A 185 -12.21 0.10 3.60
C PHE A 185 -13.39 0.45 4.54
N ASN A 186 -14.61 0.15 4.13
CA ASN A 186 -15.81 0.49 4.87
C ASN A 186 -15.89 -0.25 6.19
N GLU A 187 -15.64 -1.57 6.19
CA GLU A 187 -15.61 -2.40 7.39
C GLU A 187 -14.53 -1.93 8.36
N ALA A 188 -13.33 -1.66 7.83
CA ALA A 188 -12.21 -1.19 8.63
C ALA A 188 -12.48 0.19 9.23
N LEU A 189 -13.01 1.15 8.49
CA LEU A 189 -13.31 2.49 8.98
C LEU A 189 -14.44 2.50 10.00
N ARG A 190 -15.49 1.68 9.82
CA ARG A 190 -16.54 1.50 10.84
C ARG A 190 -15.99 0.93 12.14
N SER A 191 -15.00 0.04 12.06
CA SER A 191 -14.32 -0.50 13.24
C SER A 191 -13.39 0.52 13.87
N ALA A 192 -12.65 1.26 13.05
CA ALA A 192 -11.66 2.25 13.44
C ALA A 192 -12.17 3.24 14.52
N LEU A 193 -13.40 3.72 14.38
CA LEU A 193 -14.03 4.64 15.33
C LEU A 193 -14.20 4.07 16.75
N ARG A 194 -13.97 2.77 16.96
CA ARG A 194 -14.02 2.08 18.25
C ARG A 194 -12.65 1.53 18.69
N GLU A 195 -11.61 1.81 17.91
CA GLU A 195 -10.24 1.33 18.16
C GLU A 195 -9.38 2.40 18.83
N ASP A 196 -9.99 3.50 19.28
CA ASP A 196 -9.34 4.63 19.96
C ASP A 196 -8.17 5.25 19.17
N PRO A 197 -8.32 5.56 17.88
CA PRO A 197 -7.28 6.23 17.13
C PRO A 197 -7.31 7.74 17.35
N ASP A 198 -6.13 8.38 17.31
CA ASP A 198 -5.99 9.84 17.18
C ASP A 198 -5.84 10.22 15.71
N TYR A 199 -5.16 9.37 14.95
CA TYR A 199 -4.84 9.56 13.54
C TYR A 199 -5.34 8.38 12.73
N ILE A 200 -6.00 8.66 11.60
CA ILE A 200 -6.50 7.62 10.68
C ILE A 200 -5.95 7.91 9.29
N LEU A 201 -5.27 6.95 8.66
CA LEU A 201 -4.88 7.00 7.26
C LEU A 201 -5.76 6.07 6.44
N VAL A 202 -6.42 6.63 5.42
CA VAL A 202 -7.19 5.87 4.44
C VAL A 202 -6.43 5.89 3.12
N GLY A 203 -5.98 4.73 2.67
CA GLY A 203 -5.13 4.62 1.48
C GLY A 203 -5.72 5.32 0.26
N GLU A 204 -7.02 5.16 0.02
CA GLU A 204 -7.72 5.84 -1.07
C GLU A 204 -9.22 6.00 -0.79
N LEU A 205 -9.77 7.16 -1.15
CA LEU A 205 -11.21 7.44 -1.14
C LEU A 205 -11.78 7.23 -2.55
N ARG A 206 -12.47 6.09 -2.77
CA ARG A 206 -13.01 5.71 -4.09
C ARG A 206 -14.53 5.87 -4.20
N ASP A 207 -15.25 5.61 -3.13
CA ASP A 207 -16.70 5.53 -3.10
C ASP A 207 -17.33 6.43 -2.04
N LEU A 208 -18.64 6.65 -2.19
CA LEU A 208 -19.41 7.53 -1.32
C LEU A 208 -19.37 7.11 0.15
N GLU A 209 -19.43 5.80 0.42
CA GLU A 209 -19.48 5.31 1.80
C GLU A 209 -18.15 5.53 2.52
N THR A 210 -17.02 5.22 1.85
CA THR A 210 -15.68 5.49 2.38
C THR A 210 -15.47 6.98 2.64
N ILE A 211 -15.93 7.85 1.72
CA ILE A 211 -15.85 9.31 1.87
C ILE A 211 -16.68 9.76 3.09
N ARG A 212 -17.92 9.28 3.24
CA ARG A 212 -18.77 9.61 4.40
C ARG A 212 -18.14 9.22 5.72
N LEU A 213 -17.57 8.01 5.79
CA LEU A 213 -16.91 7.50 6.99
C LEU A 213 -15.66 8.33 7.34
N ALA A 214 -14.86 8.71 6.34
CA ALA A 214 -13.70 9.56 6.55
C ALA A 214 -14.08 10.97 7.03
N LEU A 215 -15.13 11.58 6.46
CA LEU A 215 -15.67 12.86 6.92
C LEU A 215 -16.21 12.76 8.34
N THR A 216 -16.99 11.72 8.66
CA THR A 216 -17.50 11.48 10.01
C THR A 216 -16.36 11.35 11.02
N ALA A 217 -15.31 10.59 10.69
CA ALA A 217 -14.14 10.47 11.56
C ALA A 217 -13.47 11.82 11.81
N ALA A 218 -13.29 12.63 10.74
CA ALA A 218 -12.70 13.97 10.83
C ALA A 218 -13.55 14.93 11.68
N GLU A 219 -14.89 14.81 11.62
CA GLU A 219 -15.80 15.64 12.40
C GLU A 219 -15.90 15.22 13.87
N THR A 220 -15.59 13.95 14.17
CA THR A 220 -15.76 13.35 15.51
C THR A 220 -14.49 13.26 16.32
N GLY A 221 -13.47 14.03 15.98
CA GLY A 221 -12.30 14.22 16.85
C GLY A 221 -11.01 13.55 16.35
N HIS A 222 -10.94 13.12 15.10
CA HIS A 222 -9.76 12.47 14.54
C HIS A 222 -9.09 13.34 13.47
N LEU A 223 -7.77 13.24 13.34
CA LEU A 223 -7.06 13.74 12.17
C LEU A 223 -6.97 12.63 11.12
N VAL A 224 -7.67 12.83 10.01
CA VAL A 224 -7.78 11.85 8.93
C VAL A 224 -6.93 12.26 7.74
N PHE A 225 -6.10 11.35 7.27
CA PHE A 225 -5.32 11.47 6.03
C PHE A 225 -5.89 10.54 4.98
N ALA A 226 -6.03 11.02 3.75
CA ALA A 226 -6.49 10.15 2.66
C ALA A 226 -5.91 10.57 1.31
N THR A 227 -5.94 9.65 0.33
CA THR A 227 -5.59 9.98 -1.05
C THR A 227 -6.82 10.04 -1.94
N VAL A 228 -6.74 10.88 -2.96
CA VAL A 228 -7.71 10.95 -4.05
C VAL A 228 -6.95 11.09 -5.37
N HIS A 229 -7.37 10.36 -6.40
CA HIS A 229 -6.80 10.48 -7.74
C HIS A 229 -7.46 11.60 -8.52
N THR A 230 -6.94 12.81 -8.38
CA THR A 230 -7.38 14.00 -9.11
C THR A 230 -6.18 14.80 -9.61
N SER A 231 -6.40 15.65 -10.62
CA SER A 231 -5.32 16.44 -11.23
C SER A 231 -5.04 17.77 -10.52
N SER A 232 -5.87 18.16 -9.54
CA SER A 232 -5.65 19.39 -8.73
C SER A 232 -6.46 19.35 -7.44
N ALA A 233 -6.05 20.18 -6.47
CA ALA A 233 -6.75 20.33 -5.19
C ALA A 233 -8.21 20.84 -5.40
N ALA A 234 -8.44 21.79 -6.30
CA ALA A 234 -9.78 22.29 -6.60
C ALA A 234 -10.69 21.18 -7.13
N LYS A 235 -10.23 20.39 -8.11
CA LYS A 235 -10.98 19.25 -8.64
C LYS A 235 -11.23 18.14 -7.62
N THR A 236 -10.46 18.08 -6.55
CA THR A 236 -10.69 17.12 -5.46
C THR A 236 -11.97 17.45 -4.71
N ILE A 237 -12.22 18.72 -4.44
CA ILE A 237 -13.46 19.18 -3.80
C ILE A 237 -14.67 18.83 -4.69
N ASP A 238 -14.61 19.15 -5.97
CA ASP A 238 -15.66 18.80 -6.94
C ASP A 238 -15.89 17.29 -6.97
N ARG A 239 -14.80 16.50 -7.02
CA ARG A 239 -14.87 15.03 -7.02
C ARG A 239 -15.56 14.46 -5.80
N ILE A 240 -15.27 15.00 -4.61
CA ILE A 240 -15.92 14.57 -3.36
C ILE A 240 -17.40 14.95 -3.39
N ILE A 241 -17.74 16.17 -3.80
CA ILE A 241 -19.12 16.63 -3.88
C ILE A 241 -19.92 15.80 -4.91
N ASP A 242 -19.29 15.45 -6.03
CA ASP A 242 -19.97 14.73 -7.13
C ASP A 242 -20.39 13.30 -6.79
N VAL A 243 -19.75 12.66 -5.82
CA VAL A 243 -20.17 11.32 -5.34
C VAL A 243 -21.47 11.38 -4.52
N PHE A 244 -21.85 12.53 -3.96
CA PHE A 244 -23.07 12.68 -3.20
C PHE A 244 -24.30 12.77 -4.12
N PRO A 245 -25.44 12.16 -3.72
CA PRO A 245 -26.70 12.32 -4.44
C PRO A 245 -27.10 13.81 -4.56
N ALA A 246 -27.77 14.15 -5.65
CA ALA A 246 -28.16 15.55 -5.94
C ALA A 246 -28.93 16.24 -4.81
N GLY A 247 -29.76 15.49 -4.08
CA GLY A 247 -30.52 16.01 -2.92
C GLY A 247 -29.69 16.29 -1.66
N GLU A 248 -28.44 15.88 -1.63
CA GLU A 248 -27.52 16.08 -0.50
C GLU A 248 -26.43 17.12 -0.82
N LYS A 249 -26.36 17.58 -2.07
CA LYS A 249 -25.42 18.63 -2.47
C LYS A 249 -25.91 19.98 -1.93
N PRO A 250 -25.05 20.83 -1.33
CA PRO A 250 -25.43 22.20 -1.00
C PRO A 250 -25.80 22.96 -2.28
N MET A 251 -26.90 23.70 -2.20
CA MET A 251 -27.34 24.60 -3.29
C MET A 251 -26.39 25.80 -3.40
#